data_fb3e34f366b987728a6ac5eb76146641
#
_entry.id   fb3e34f366b987728a6ac5eb76146641
#
_cell.length_a   1.000
_cell.length_b   1.000
_cell.length_c   1.000
_cell.angle_alpha   90.00
_cell.angle_beta   90.00
_cell.angle_gamma   90.00
#
_symmetry.space_group_name_H-M   'P 1'
#
loop_
_entity.id
_entity.type
_entity.pdbx_description
1 polymer ?
#
loop_
_entity_poly.entity_id
_entity_poly.type
_entity_poly.pdbx_seq_one_letter_code
_entity_poly.pdbx_strand_id
1 'polypeptide(L)'
;MDPFILTTFIKTTPEGDEDPVVSLVVFEWRDEDLVGRWPNDDAPKVCTPVTTEQFGSDSCDLQKVFICNEAAVNDQFCDSTHIGEFVLSPNVSEAARNPVLTKSVHLKNPEPLNYPVTKTGYYCVGTFGYSASEYKAVVEFRNAYGELQAAQIAKLPFYGGLTIVYAVMGMSVTIPYPQSYEANYWQLLGFPLRTESPRHM
;
A
#
# COMPACT_ATOMS: atom_id res chain seq x y z
N MET A 1 -18.26 -9.09 -3.86
CA MET A 1 -17.09 -9.78 -3.28
C MET A 1 -16.71 -9.01 -2.02
N ASP A 2 -16.45 -9.72 -0.94
CA ASP A 2 -16.04 -9.07 0.30
C ASP A 2 -14.59 -8.58 0.16
N PRO A 3 -14.27 -7.36 0.60
CA PRO A 3 -12.93 -6.83 0.54
C PRO A 3 -12.02 -7.53 1.56
N PHE A 4 -10.77 -7.77 1.17
CA PHE A 4 -9.79 -8.44 2.03
C PHE A 4 -8.36 -7.99 1.73
N ILE A 5 -7.47 -8.26 2.69
CA ILE A 5 -6.03 -8.14 2.53
C ILE A 5 -5.45 -9.54 2.67
N LEU A 6 -4.80 -10.02 1.63
CA LEU A 6 -4.14 -11.32 1.62
C LEU A 6 -2.63 -11.10 1.69
N THR A 7 -2.01 -11.67 2.72
CA THR A 7 -0.55 -11.67 2.85
C THR A 7 -0.03 -13.08 2.68
N THR A 8 0.84 -13.27 1.71
CA THR A 8 1.46 -14.56 1.40
C THR A 8 2.98 -14.43 1.51
N PHE A 9 3.59 -15.24 2.33
CA PHE A 9 5.04 -15.34 2.42
C PHE A 9 5.54 -16.43 1.48
N ILE A 10 6.65 -16.16 0.82
CA ILE A 10 7.30 -17.15 -0.03
C ILE A 10 8.15 -18.02 0.87
N LYS A 11 7.94 -19.33 0.75
CA LYS A 11 8.72 -20.34 1.48
C LYS A 11 10.20 -20.10 1.24
N THR A 12 10.94 -19.91 2.32
CA THR A 12 12.39 -19.85 2.30
C THR A 12 12.92 -21.20 2.77
N THR A 13 13.86 -21.78 2.04
CA THR A 13 14.62 -22.94 2.49
C THR A 13 15.86 -22.43 3.23
N PRO A 14 15.83 -22.37 4.56
CA PRO A 14 17.01 -21.94 5.31
C PRO A 14 18.15 -22.95 5.17
N GLU A 15 19.36 -22.45 5.17
CA GLU A 15 20.55 -23.28 5.33
C GLU A 15 20.58 -23.77 6.78
N GLY A 16 20.09 -24.98 7.03
CA GLY A 16 20.04 -25.59 8.36
C GLY A 16 18.62 -25.99 8.78
N ASP A 17 18.51 -26.39 10.04
CA ASP A 17 17.25 -26.90 10.63
C ASP A 17 16.42 -25.78 11.30
N GLU A 18 16.88 -24.54 11.20
CA GLU A 18 16.24 -23.37 11.80
C GLU A 18 14.96 -23.00 11.02
N ASP A 19 13.92 -22.63 11.76
CA ASP A 19 12.67 -22.14 11.21
C ASP A 19 12.60 -20.62 11.40
N PRO A 20 12.95 -19.83 10.36
CA PRO A 20 12.97 -18.39 10.48
C PRO A 20 11.54 -17.84 10.62
N VAL A 21 11.40 -16.91 11.56
CA VAL A 21 10.12 -16.29 11.94
C VAL A 21 10.08 -14.84 11.48
N VAL A 22 8.94 -14.44 10.93
CA VAL A 22 8.61 -13.07 10.57
C VAL A 22 7.38 -12.63 11.36
N SER A 23 7.47 -11.49 12.00
CA SER A 23 6.35 -10.82 12.65
C SER A 23 5.51 -10.10 11.60
N LEU A 24 4.19 -10.23 11.67
CA LEU A 24 3.24 -9.56 10.80
C LEU A 24 2.20 -8.81 11.62
N VAL A 25 1.86 -7.60 11.21
CA VAL A 25 0.73 -6.83 11.75
C VAL A 25 -0.09 -6.23 10.63
N VAL A 26 -1.43 -6.26 10.79
CA VAL A 26 -2.38 -5.58 9.90
C VAL A 26 -3.27 -4.68 10.76
N PHE A 27 -3.33 -3.40 10.42
CA PHE A 27 -4.10 -2.41 11.17
C PHE A 27 -4.61 -1.28 10.27
N GLU A 28 -5.63 -0.54 10.72
CA GLU A 28 -6.03 0.71 10.08
C GLU A 28 -5.04 1.83 10.45
N TRP A 29 -4.69 2.69 9.51
CA TRP A 29 -3.73 3.81 9.71
C TRP A 29 -3.98 4.65 10.96
N ARG A 30 -5.25 4.85 11.32
CA ARG A 30 -5.63 5.65 12.50
C ARG A 30 -5.39 4.93 13.82
N ASP A 31 -5.16 3.64 13.77
CA ASP A 31 -4.90 2.77 14.92
C ASP A 31 -3.40 2.53 15.11
N GLU A 32 -2.53 3.29 14.41
CA GLU A 32 -1.06 3.19 14.48
C GLU A 32 -0.54 3.34 15.93
N ASP A 33 -1.15 4.23 16.70
CA ASP A 33 -0.77 4.45 18.09
C ASP A 33 -0.96 3.22 18.97
N LEU A 34 -1.84 2.31 18.59
CA LEU A 34 -2.16 1.07 19.32
C LEU A 34 -1.15 -0.06 19.03
N VAL A 35 -0.32 0.09 18.02
CA VAL A 35 0.74 -0.86 17.69
C VAL A 35 2.00 -0.49 18.45
N GLY A 36 2.48 -1.42 19.26
CA GLY A 36 3.57 -1.23 20.21
C GLY A 36 3.10 -0.62 21.53
N ARG A 37 3.91 -0.78 22.56
CA ARG A 37 3.63 -0.29 23.91
C ARG A 37 4.80 0.55 24.45
N TRP A 38 4.48 1.62 25.15
CA TRP A 38 5.46 2.42 25.85
C TRP A 38 5.80 1.79 27.20
N PRO A 39 7.06 1.83 27.65
CA PRO A 39 7.47 1.30 28.95
C PRO A 39 6.75 1.94 30.14
N ASN A 40 6.36 3.21 30.01
CA ASN A 40 5.53 3.91 30.98
C ASN A 40 4.28 4.43 30.25
N ASP A 41 3.10 4.25 30.81
CA ASP A 41 1.83 4.74 30.25
C ASP A 41 1.83 6.28 30.05
N ASP A 42 2.71 6.99 30.76
CA ASP A 42 2.93 8.44 30.67
C ASP A 42 4.11 8.84 29.78
N ALA A 43 4.48 8.04 28.80
CA ALA A 43 5.59 8.38 27.91
C ALA A 43 5.40 9.78 27.28
N PRO A 44 6.43 10.60 27.25
CA PRO A 44 6.34 11.94 26.70
C PRO A 44 5.95 11.87 25.23
N LYS A 45 4.80 12.41 24.89
CA LYS A 45 4.26 12.48 23.52
C LYS A 45 5.10 13.35 22.58
N VAL A 46 6.19 13.94 23.07
CA VAL A 46 7.05 14.84 22.30
C VAL A 46 8.49 14.64 22.72
N CYS A 47 9.30 14.04 21.89
CA CYS A 47 10.74 14.27 21.92
C CYS A 47 10.95 15.71 21.44
N THR A 48 11.19 16.65 22.35
CA THR A 48 11.63 18.00 21.97
C THR A 48 13.00 17.89 21.34
N PRO A 49 13.22 18.36 20.10
CA PRO A 49 14.55 18.44 19.55
C PRO A 49 15.37 19.38 20.42
N VAL A 50 16.40 18.84 21.08
CA VAL A 50 17.35 19.64 21.83
C VAL A 50 18.10 20.50 20.83
N THR A 51 18.06 21.82 21.06
CA THR A 51 18.77 22.84 20.30
C THR A 51 20.24 22.50 20.11
N THR A 52 20.71 22.74 18.94
CA THR A 52 21.92 22.42 18.20
C THR A 52 23.31 22.60 18.84
N GLU A 53 23.53 22.50 20.14
CA GLU A 53 24.86 22.71 20.71
C GLU A 53 25.48 21.56 21.54
N GLN A 54 24.80 20.42 21.66
CA GLN A 54 25.41 19.25 22.29
C GLN A 54 25.10 17.97 21.45
N PHE A 55 25.98 17.67 20.54
CA PHE A 55 26.13 16.32 19.97
C PHE A 55 26.49 15.36 21.09
N GLY A 56 25.51 14.65 21.63
CA GLY A 56 25.79 13.61 22.60
C GLY A 56 24.65 13.43 23.61
N SER A 57 23.81 12.50 23.38
CA SER A 57 22.69 11.98 24.15
C SER A 57 21.33 12.68 23.88
N ASP A 58 20.67 12.24 22.80
CA ASP A 58 19.23 12.31 22.74
C ASP A 58 18.69 11.40 23.85
N SER A 59 18.32 12.01 24.98
CA SER A 59 17.69 11.29 26.10
C SER A 59 16.20 11.06 25.83
N CYS A 60 15.87 10.45 24.70
CA CYS A 60 14.64 9.69 24.57
C CYS A 60 14.94 8.24 24.96
N ASP A 61 15.20 8.01 26.23
CA ASP A 61 15.46 6.67 26.79
C ASP A 61 14.23 5.75 26.78
N LEU A 62 13.09 6.25 26.31
CA LEU A 62 11.86 5.49 26.24
C LEU A 62 11.56 5.16 24.77
N GLN A 63 12.05 4.03 24.33
CA GLN A 63 11.65 3.46 23.05
C GLN A 63 10.37 2.65 23.17
N LYS A 64 9.46 2.84 22.22
CA LYS A 64 8.25 2.04 22.12
C LYS A 64 8.65 0.59 21.78
N VAL A 65 8.15 -0.36 22.55
CA VAL A 65 8.38 -1.79 22.33
C VAL A 65 7.38 -2.27 21.27
N PHE A 66 7.89 -2.67 20.11
CA PHE A 66 7.05 -3.11 19.00
C PHE A 66 6.96 -4.62 18.87
N ILE A 67 8.01 -5.35 19.25
CA ILE A 67 8.10 -6.79 19.04
C ILE A 67 8.20 -7.50 20.38
N CYS A 68 7.39 -8.54 20.53
CA CYS A 68 7.42 -9.43 21.68
C CYS A 68 8.64 -10.35 21.58
N ASN A 69 9.57 -10.14 22.48
CA ASN A 69 10.76 -10.97 22.68
C ASN A 69 10.88 -11.36 24.16
N GLU A 70 11.88 -12.15 24.52
CA GLU A 70 12.08 -12.59 25.90
C GLU A 70 12.22 -11.42 26.90
N ALA A 71 12.85 -10.32 26.50
CA ALA A 71 12.95 -9.13 27.34
C ALA A 71 11.56 -8.47 27.54
N ALA A 72 10.78 -8.35 26.47
CA ALA A 72 9.44 -7.81 26.54
C ALA A 72 8.49 -8.68 27.41
N VAL A 73 8.69 -10.00 27.41
CA VAL A 73 7.96 -10.93 28.30
C VAL A 73 8.35 -10.69 29.76
N ASN A 74 9.65 -10.55 30.04
CA ASN A 74 10.14 -10.28 31.40
C ASN A 74 9.62 -8.95 31.95
N ASP A 75 9.50 -7.94 31.09
CA ASP A 75 8.97 -6.62 31.40
C ASP A 75 7.42 -6.54 31.34
N GLN A 76 6.75 -7.68 31.14
CA GLN A 76 5.28 -7.81 31.10
C GLN A 76 4.58 -6.99 30.01
N PHE A 77 5.26 -6.76 28.88
CA PHE A 77 4.65 -6.14 27.72
C PHE A 77 3.82 -7.12 26.88
N CYS A 78 4.16 -8.39 26.92
CA CYS A 78 3.48 -9.47 26.22
C CYS A 78 3.63 -10.81 26.96
N ASP A 79 2.84 -11.79 26.56
CA ASP A 79 2.94 -13.16 27.07
C ASP A 79 3.94 -13.98 26.26
N SER A 80 4.51 -15.00 26.89
CA SER A 80 5.46 -15.91 26.22
C SER A 80 4.90 -16.66 25.02
N THR A 81 3.55 -16.78 24.92
CA THR A 81 2.87 -17.39 23.79
C THR A 81 2.84 -16.53 22.54
N HIS A 82 3.14 -15.22 22.66
CA HIS A 82 3.13 -14.23 21.60
C HIS A 82 4.55 -13.80 21.16
N ILE A 83 5.56 -14.56 21.55
CA ILE A 83 6.96 -14.28 21.12
C ILE A 83 7.03 -14.28 19.59
N GLY A 84 7.64 -13.23 19.03
CA GLY A 84 7.71 -13.02 17.57
C GLY A 84 6.51 -12.29 16.97
N GLU A 85 5.51 -11.90 17.76
CA GLU A 85 4.40 -11.07 17.32
C GLU A 85 4.63 -9.58 17.64
N PHE A 86 3.83 -8.70 17.01
CA PHE A 86 3.82 -7.30 17.41
C PHE A 86 3.10 -7.14 18.75
N VAL A 87 3.69 -6.34 19.62
CA VAL A 87 3.08 -5.94 20.90
C VAL A 87 1.94 -4.97 20.59
N LEU A 88 0.81 -5.15 21.25
CA LEU A 88 -0.34 -4.27 21.13
C LEU A 88 -0.61 -3.54 22.46
N SER A 89 -1.21 -2.36 22.37
CA SER A 89 -1.70 -1.65 23.53
C SER A 89 -2.76 -2.47 24.29
N PRO A 90 -2.80 -2.44 25.63
CA PRO A 90 -3.77 -3.24 26.40
C PRO A 90 -5.23 -2.90 26.09
N ASN A 91 -5.52 -1.70 25.61
CA ASN A 91 -6.87 -1.25 25.26
C ASN A 91 -7.21 -1.46 23.79
N VAL A 92 -6.39 -2.20 23.02
CA VAL A 92 -6.58 -2.34 21.55
C VAL A 92 -7.97 -2.83 21.18
N SER A 93 -8.57 -3.73 21.96
CA SER A 93 -9.91 -4.28 21.69
C SER A 93 -11.04 -3.24 21.80
N GLU A 94 -10.86 -2.21 22.60
CA GLU A 94 -11.87 -1.16 22.83
C GLU A 94 -11.57 0.11 22.00
N ALA A 95 -10.29 0.44 21.86
CA ALA A 95 -9.85 1.67 21.22
C ALA A 95 -9.74 1.54 19.69
N ALA A 96 -9.43 0.34 19.17
CA ALA A 96 -9.28 0.13 17.75
C ALA A 96 -10.59 0.26 16.98
N ARG A 97 -10.55 0.97 15.87
CA ARG A 97 -11.70 1.11 14.94
C ARG A 97 -12.00 -0.18 14.19
N ASN A 98 -10.95 -0.91 13.87
CA ASN A 98 -11.00 -2.21 13.23
C ASN A 98 -10.09 -3.18 13.99
N PRO A 99 -10.37 -4.48 13.93
CA PRO A 99 -9.51 -5.46 14.58
C PRO A 99 -8.06 -5.31 14.11
N VAL A 100 -7.13 -5.18 15.05
CA VAL A 100 -5.70 -5.25 14.74
C VAL A 100 -5.30 -6.72 14.76
N LEU A 101 -4.71 -7.18 13.68
CA LEU A 101 -4.22 -8.53 13.56
C LEU A 101 -2.71 -8.56 13.71
N THR A 102 -2.21 -9.33 14.66
CA THR A 102 -0.78 -9.62 14.80
C THR A 102 -0.57 -11.13 14.74
N LYS A 103 0.50 -11.56 14.09
CA LYS A 103 0.84 -12.98 13.95
C LYS A 103 2.33 -13.16 13.71
N SER A 104 2.90 -14.19 14.33
CA SER A 104 4.22 -14.72 13.97
C SER A 104 4.06 -15.74 12.84
N VAL A 105 4.83 -15.60 11.77
CA VAL A 105 4.78 -16.47 10.59
C VAL A 105 6.08 -17.24 10.45
N HIS A 106 5.95 -18.54 10.45
CA HIS A 106 7.06 -19.49 10.26
C HIS A 106 7.31 -19.70 8.76
N LEU A 107 8.50 -19.34 8.29
CA LEU A 107 8.82 -19.37 6.86
C LEU A 107 9.08 -20.77 6.28
N LYS A 108 9.29 -21.76 7.14
CA LYS A 108 9.42 -23.18 6.71
C LYS A 108 8.14 -23.72 6.10
N ASN A 109 6.98 -23.30 6.63
CA ASN A 109 5.66 -23.66 6.11
C ASN A 109 4.69 -22.47 6.26
N PRO A 110 4.86 -21.39 5.47
CA PRO A 110 4.07 -20.22 5.61
C PRO A 110 2.63 -20.43 5.15
N GLU A 111 1.68 -20.13 6.02
CA GLU A 111 0.26 -20.13 5.68
C GLU A 111 -0.15 -18.74 5.18
N PRO A 112 -0.94 -18.66 4.10
CA PRO A 112 -1.47 -17.38 3.65
C PRO A 112 -2.42 -16.80 4.70
N LEU A 113 -2.22 -15.53 5.03
CA LEU A 113 -3.05 -14.82 5.99
C LEU A 113 -4.08 -13.96 5.28
N ASN A 114 -5.35 -14.21 5.57
CA ASN A 114 -6.47 -13.44 5.03
C ASN A 114 -7.07 -12.56 6.13
N TYR A 115 -6.98 -11.24 5.94
CA TYR A 115 -7.60 -10.26 6.81
C TYR A 115 -8.86 -9.69 6.17
N PRO A 116 -10.07 -9.95 6.70
CA PRO A 116 -11.32 -9.42 6.16
C PRO A 116 -11.43 -7.92 6.49
N VAL A 117 -11.63 -7.10 5.48
CA VAL A 117 -11.84 -5.66 5.64
C VAL A 117 -13.33 -5.40 5.84
N THR A 118 -13.74 -5.05 7.05
CA THR A 118 -15.16 -4.82 7.39
C THR A 118 -15.60 -3.37 7.23
N LYS A 119 -14.69 -2.43 7.35
CA LYS A 119 -14.97 -0.99 7.24
C LYS A 119 -14.03 -0.34 6.24
N THR A 120 -14.52 0.66 5.54
CA THR A 120 -13.68 1.48 4.65
C THR A 120 -12.64 2.26 5.44
N GLY A 121 -11.37 2.17 5.06
CA GLY A 121 -10.25 2.84 5.71
C GLY A 121 -8.97 2.69 4.94
N TYR A 122 -7.90 3.25 5.48
CA TYR A 122 -6.53 3.05 4.99
C TYR A 122 -5.86 2.01 5.87
N TYR A 123 -5.53 0.88 5.29
CA TYR A 123 -4.92 -0.23 6.01
C TYR A 123 -3.43 -0.30 5.73
N CYS A 124 -2.68 -0.62 6.78
CA CYS A 124 -1.25 -0.85 6.74
C CYS A 124 -0.96 -2.31 7.04
N VAL A 125 0.02 -2.85 6.34
CA VAL A 125 0.60 -4.16 6.62
C VAL A 125 2.06 -3.93 6.99
N GLY A 126 2.41 -4.22 8.22
CA GLY A 126 3.78 -4.14 8.73
C GLY A 126 4.37 -5.54 8.87
N THR A 127 5.62 -5.70 8.46
CA THR A 127 6.37 -6.95 8.65
C THR A 127 7.74 -6.67 9.24
N PHE A 128 8.21 -7.56 10.11
CA PHE A 128 9.53 -7.46 10.72
C PHE A 128 10.17 -8.85 10.80
N GLY A 129 11.40 -8.99 10.34
CA GLY A 129 12.15 -10.25 10.45
C GLY A 129 12.60 -10.48 11.89
N TYR A 130 11.89 -11.33 12.63
CA TYR A 130 12.23 -11.64 14.03
C TYR A 130 13.50 -12.48 14.13
N SER A 131 13.57 -13.60 13.43
CA SER A 131 14.77 -14.42 13.27
C SER A 131 15.18 -14.58 11.80
N ALA A 132 14.35 -14.13 10.86
CA ALA A 132 14.63 -14.17 9.44
C ALA A 132 15.49 -12.97 9.03
N SER A 133 16.66 -13.21 8.43
CA SER A 133 17.52 -12.17 7.86
C SER A 133 16.99 -11.68 6.50
N GLU A 134 16.43 -12.60 5.72
CA GLU A 134 15.82 -12.31 4.41
C GLU A 134 14.50 -13.05 4.26
N TYR A 135 13.50 -12.36 3.75
CA TYR A 135 12.19 -12.94 3.42
C TYR A 135 11.53 -12.18 2.28
N LYS A 136 10.58 -12.83 1.64
CA LYS A 136 9.76 -12.21 0.60
C LYS A 136 8.30 -12.44 0.92
N ALA A 137 7.55 -11.34 0.95
CA ALA A 137 6.10 -11.35 1.14
C ALA A 137 5.41 -10.68 -0.03
N VAL A 138 4.23 -11.16 -0.37
CA VAL A 138 3.33 -10.54 -1.35
C VAL A 138 2.07 -10.15 -0.61
N VAL A 139 1.71 -8.88 -0.67
CA VAL A 139 0.49 -8.35 -0.05
C VAL A 139 -0.46 -7.93 -1.16
N GLU A 140 -1.63 -8.55 -1.18
CA GLU A 140 -2.72 -8.25 -2.11
C GLU A 140 -3.84 -7.52 -1.38
N PHE A 141 -4.15 -6.30 -1.83
CA PHE A 141 -5.28 -5.52 -1.34
C PHE A 141 -6.43 -5.65 -2.33
N ARG A 142 -7.53 -6.26 -1.91
CA ARG A 142 -8.70 -6.44 -2.76
C ARG A 142 -9.90 -5.70 -2.21
N ASN A 143 -10.42 -4.76 -3.00
CA ASN A 143 -11.64 -4.02 -2.70
C ASN A 143 -12.87 -4.78 -3.23
N ALA A 144 -14.08 -4.33 -2.85
CA ALA A 144 -15.33 -4.83 -3.41
C ALA A 144 -15.42 -4.68 -4.95
N TYR A 145 -14.65 -3.75 -5.53
CA TYR A 145 -14.58 -3.45 -6.96
C TYR A 145 -13.30 -3.98 -7.65
N GLY A 146 -12.52 -4.82 -6.98
CA GLY A 146 -11.27 -5.38 -7.47
C GLY A 146 -10.02 -4.79 -6.81
N GLU A 147 -8.89 -4.79 -7.49
CA GLU A 147 -7.58 -4.36 -6.95
C GLU A 147 -7.36 -2.84 -7.01
N LEU A 148 -8.28 -2.10 -7.63
CA LEU A 148 -8.14 -0.66 -7.77
C LEU A 148 -8.35 0.05 -6.45
N GLN A 149 -7.46 0.98 -6.11
CA GLN A 149 -7.59 1.79 -4.90
C GLN A 149 -8.92 2.58 -4.90
N ALA A 150 -9.61 2.65 -3.77
CA ALA A 150 -10.90 3.33 -3.64
C ALA A 150 -10.86 4.79 -4.13
N ALA A 151 -9.75 5.50 -3.90
CA ALA A 151 -9.54 6.87 -4.37
C ALA A 151 -9.46 6.99 -5.91
N GLN A 152 -9.20 5.89 -6.62
CA GLN A 152 -9.13 5.88 -8.08
C GLN A 152 -10.41 5.42 -8.75
N ILE A 153 -11.32 4.77 -8.02
CA ILE A 153 -12.60 4.28 -8.57
C ILE A 153 -13.42 5.43 -9.15
N ALA A 154 -13.47 6.57 -8.47
CA ALA A 154 -14.19 7.75 -8.94
C ALA A 154 -13.62 8.34 -10.25
N LYS A 155 -12.36 8.09 -10.56
CA LYS A 155 -11.71 8.57 -11.79
C LYS A 155 -12.17 7.81 -13.04
N LEU A 156 -12.55 6.52 -12.90
CA LEU A 156 -12.99 5.70 -14.03
C LEU A 156 -14.21 6.28 -14.77
N PRO A 157 -15.35 6.57 -14.09
CA PRO A 157 -16.50 7.18 -14.78
C PRO A 157 -16.19 8.58 -15.30
N PHE A 158 -15.32 9.35 -14.63
CA PHE A 158 -14.91 10.66 -15.10
C PHE A 158 -14.14 10.57 -16.42
N TYR A 159 -13.11 9.74 -16.51
CA TYR A 159 -12.34 9.56 -17.74
C TYR A 159 -13.17 8.88 -18.83
N GLY A 160 -14.04 7.94 -18.47
CA GLY A 160 -14.99 7.33 -19.40
C GLY A 160 -15.92 8.36 -20.02
N GLY A 161 -16.52 9.24 -19.21
CA GLY A 161 -17.36 10.34 -19.69
C GLY A 161 -16.59 11.32 -20.59
N LEU A 162 -15.37 11.68 -20.19
CA LEU A 162 -14.51 12.56 -20.98
C LEU A 162 -14.16 11.95 -22.35
N THR A 163 -13.87 10.66 -22.40
CA THR A 163 -13.60 9.94 -23.66
C THR A 163 -14.80 9.99 -24.60
N ILE A 164 -16.01 9.80 -24.08
CA ILE A 164 -17.24 9.90 -24.89
C ILE A 164 -17.41 11.32 -25.44
N VAL A 165 -17.19 12.35 -24.62
CA VAL A 165 -17.28 13.76 -25.09
C VAL A 165 -16.28 14.02 -26.21
N TYR A 166 -15.03 13.60 -26.07
CA TYR A 166 -14.03 13.75 -27.13
C TYR A 166 -14.37 12.96 -28.40
N ALA A 167 -14.90 11.75 -28.26
CA ALA A 167 -15.35 10.95 -29.40
C ALA A 167 -16.47 11.65 -30.19
N VAL A 168 -17.48 12.20 -29.48
CA VAL A 168 -18.58 12.95 -30.10
C VAL A 168 -18.07 14.22 -30.77
N MET A 169 -17.21 14.99 -30.10
CA MET A 169 -16.59 16.19 -30.69
C MET A 169 -15.74 15.84 -31.92
N GLY A 170 -14.95 14.80 -31.86
CA GLY A 170 -14.16 14.33 -33.00
C GLY A 170 -15.00 13.93 -34.20
N MET A 171 -16.10 13.20 -33.97
CA MET A 171 -17.04 12.86 -35.03
C MET A 171 -17.73 14.10 -35.62
N SER A 172 -18.13 15.06 -34.79
CA SER A 172 -18.80 16.28 -35.27
C SER A 172 -17.86 17.16 -36.11
N VAL A 173 -16.57 17.12 -35.89
CA VAL A 173 -15.58 17.85 -36.68
C VAL A 173 -15.26 17.13 -37.99
N THR A 174 -15.28 15.80 -38.02
CA THR A 174 -14.93 15.02 -39.22
C THR A 174 -16.08 14.88 -40.24
N ILE A 175 -17.32 14.88 -39.79
CA ILE A 175 -18.51 14.69 -40.69
C ILE A 175 -18.79 15.89 -41.62
N PRO A 176 -18.60 17.19 -41.23
CA PRO A 176 -19.00 18.30 -42.10
C PRO A 176 -17.93 18.79 -43.05
N TYR A 177 -16.71 18.21 -43.10
CA TYR A 177 -15.72 18.66 -44.06
C TYR A 177 -15.80 17.91 -45.39
N PRO A 178 -16.50 18.49 -46.43
CA PRO A 178 -16.41 17.95 -47.77
C PRO A 178 -14.97 18.05 -48.25
N GLN A 179 -14.56 17.10 -49.08
CA GLN A 179 -13.21 16.86 -49.65
C GLN A 179 -12.40 18.10 -50.17
N SER A 180 -12.94 19.30 -50.09
CA SER A 180 -12.27 20.53 -50.54
C SER A 180 -11.09 20.97 -49.63
N TYR A 181 -10.95 20.42 -48.42
CA TYR A 181 -9.86 20.82 -47.51
C TYR A 181 -8.55 20.08 -47.76
N GLU A 182 -8.58 18.90 -48.32
CA GLU A 182 -7.32 18.19 -48.67
C GLU A 182 -6.46 18.94 -49.67
N ALA A 183 -7.07 19.55 -50.64
CA ALA A 183 -6.35 20.31 -51.68
C ALA A 183 -5.60 21.53 -51.10
N ASN A 184 -6.16 22.20 -50.10
CA ASN A 184 -5.52 23.37 -49.50
C ASN A 184 -4.43 23.01 -48.49
N TYR A 185 -4.56 21.87 -47.79
CA TYR A 185 -3.56 21.42 -46.83
C TYR A 185 -2.23 21.04 -47.46
N TRP A 186 -2.29 20.39 -48.65
CA TRP A 186 -1.10 20.02 -49.43
C TRP A 186 -0.42 21.26 -50.06
N GLN A 187 -1.19 22.31 -50.42
CA GLN A 187 -0.64 23.58 -50.88
C GLN A 187 0.09 24.35 -49.79
N LEU A 188 -0.42 24.34 -48.56
CA LEU A 188 0.22 24.98 -47.39
C LEU A 188 1.53 24.30 -47.00
N LEU A 189 1.67 23.00 -47.25
CA LEU A 189 2.88 22.22 -46.98
C LEU A 189 3.91 22.28 -48.15
N GLY A 190 3.65 23.10 -49.19
CA GLY A 190 4.60 23.34 -50.27
C GLY A 190 4.80 22.14 -51.22
N PHE A 191 3.89 21.17 -51.24
CA PHE A 191 3.93 20.08 -52.21
C PHE A 191 3.23 20.52 -53.52
N PRO A 192 3.96 20.57 -54.68
CA PRO A 192 3.33 20.90 -55.94
C PRO A 192 2.40 19.75 -56.37
N LEU A 193 1.08 20.05 -56.43
CA LEU A 193 0.14 19.11 -57.05
C LEU A 193 0.49 18.95 -58.51
N ARG A 194 0.95 17.79 -58.89
CA ARG A 194 1.19 17.40 -60.27
C ARG A 194 -0.15 17.27 -60.99
N THR A 195 -0.58 18.31 -61.68
CA THR A 195 -1.71 18.25 -62.58
C THR A 195 -1.34 17.40 -63.80
N GLU A 196 -1.70 16.13 -63.78
CA GLU A 196 -1.69 15.32 -65.01
C GLU A 196 -2.84 15.80 -65.89
N SER A 197 -2.48 16.51 -66.94
CA SER A 197 -3.41 16.88 -68.04
C SER A 197 -3.79 15.61 -68.82
N PRO A 198 -5.08 15.32 -68.99
CA PRO A 198 -5.53 14.23 -69.86
C PRO A 198 -5.21 14.60 -71.30
N ARG A 199 -4.31 13.83 -71.93
CA ARG A 199 -4.09 13.88 -73.39
C ARG A 199 -5.32 13.27 -74.04
N HIS A 200 -6.07 14.09 -74.77
CA HIS A 200 -7.02 13.63 -75.77
C HIS A 200 -6.26 12.98 -76.92
N MET A 201 -6.63 11.75 -77.30
CA MET A 201 -6.54 11.16 -78.59
C MET A 201 -7.96 10.87 -79.08
#